data_ef46e6280bbc55d40988900e6461dd23
#
_entry.id   ef46e6280bbc55d40988900e6461dd23
#
_cell.length_a   1.000
_cell.length_b   1.000
_cell.length_c   1.000
_cell.angle_alpha   90.00
_cell.angle_beta   90.00
_cell.angle_gamma   90.00
#
_symmetry.space_group_name_H-M   'P 1'
#
loop_
_entity.id
_entity.type
_entity.pdbx_description
1 polymer ?
#
loop_
_entity_poly.entity_id
_entity_poly.type
_entity_poly.pdbx_seq_one_letter_code
_entity_poly.pdbx_strand_id
1 'polypeptide(L)'
;MKFIMKLKNHPYANCSVRVLLDGSVVFTSYNTDVIYIDKDGWLYVSGLYSATTRKQIGYFLKEYVPALNYYDIKMLYCKNLLCNIHTGEVKNA
;
A
#
# COMPACT_ATOMS: atom_id res chain seq x y z
N MET A 1 14.31 13.55 4.64
CA MET A 1 14.34 12.47 5.65
C MET A 1 13.14 11.55 5.49
N LYS A 2 13.29 10.30 5.74
CA LYS A 2 12.19 9.34 5.72
C LYS A 2 12.26 8.43 6.94
N PHE A 3 11.08 7.99 7.39
CA PHE A 3 10.96 7.05 8.50
C PHE A 3 10.64 5.67 7.94
N ILE A 4 11.30 4.65 8.50
CA ILE A 4 11.05 3.25 8.13
C ILE A 4 10.41 2.57 9.33
N MET A 5 9.23 1.99 9.14
CA MET A 5 8.49 1.31 10.20
C MET A 5 8.08 -0.09 9.74
N LYS A 6 7.92 -0.99 10.70
CA LYS A 6 7.38 -2.32 10.46
C LYS A 6 5.90 -2.34 10.86
N LEU A 7 5.13 -3.19 10.21
CA LEU A 7 3.72 -3.40 10.57
C LEU A 7 3.64 -4.06 11.96
N LYS A 8 2.77 -3.55 12.82
CA LYS A 8 2.68 -3.98 14.22
C LYS A 8 2.23 -5.44 14.38
N ASN A 9 1.22 -5.85 13.63
CA ASN A 9 0.63 -7.19 13.74
C ASN A 9 1.08 -8.11 12.63
N HIS A 10 2.27 -7.88 12.12
CA HIS A 10 2.78 -8.54 10.94
C HIS A 10 3.62 -9.77 11.30
N PRO A 11 3.24 -10.98 10.83
CA PRO A 11 3.99 -12.20 11.15
C PRO A 11 5.22 -12.41 10.30
N TYR A 12 5.47 -11.57 9.28
CA TYR A 12 6.57 -11.72 8.35
C TYR A 12 7.58 -10.59 8.51
N ALA A 13 8.87 -10.93 8.46
CA ALA A 13 9.94 -9.95 8.68
C ALA A 13 10.34 -9.17 7.40
N ASN A 14 9.83 -9.57 6.23
CA ASN A 14 10.35 -9.10 4.95
C ASN A 14 9.51 -7.99 4.30
N CYS A 15 8.84 -7.18 5.10
CA CYS A 15 8.17 -6.01 4.58
C CYS A 15 8.34 -4.81 5.52
N SER A 16 8.17 -3.62 4.98
CA SER A 16 8.31 -2.38 5.74
C SER A 16 7.43 -1.29 5.17
N VAL A 17 7.17 -0.28 5.99
CA VAL A 17 6.44 0.93 5.58
C VAL A 17 7.38 2.11 5.77
N ARG A 18 7.55 2.91 4.73
CA ARG A 18 8.31 4.16 4.80
C ARG A 18 7.32 5.32 4.76
N VAL A 19 7.42 6.22 5.73
CA VAL A 19 6.64 7.45 5.74
C VAL A 19 7.60 8.60 5.46
N LEU A 20 7.36 9.34 4.39
CA LEU A 20 8.21 10.43 3.96
C LEU A 20 7.78 11.73 4.64
N LEU A 21 8.66 12.74 4.64
CA LEU A 21 8.37 14.02 5.28
C LEU A 21 7.17 14.76 4.69
N ASP A 22 6.90 14.54 3.39
CA ASP A 22 5.76 15.16 2.73
C ASP A 22 4.42 14.45 3.02
N GLY A 23 4.44 13.37 3.81
CA GLY A 23 3.26 12.59 4.13
C GLY A 23 3.03 11.39 3.24
N SER A 24 3.87 11.18 2.22
CA SER A 24 3.77 10.00 1.34
C SER A 24 4.09 8.73 2.13
N VAL A 25 3.43 7.63 1.76
CA VAL A 25 3.63 6.31 2.39
C VAL A 25 4.00 5.30 1.31
N VAL A 26 5.05 4.53 1.56
CA VAL A 26 5.49 3.47 0.64
C VAL A 26 5.53 2.15 1.37
N PHE A 27 4.76 1.18 0.89
CA PHE A 27 4.78 -0.18 1.40
C PHE A 27 5.69 -1.05 0.52
N THR A 28 6.69 -1.66 1.14
CA THR A 28 7.71 -2.46 0.46
C THR A 28 7.63 -3.91 0.94
N SER A 29 7.66 -4.85 0.01
CA SER A 29 7.71 -6.28 0.27
C SER A 29 8.99 -6.83 -0.38
N TYR A 30 9.86 -7.47 0.39
CA TYR A 30 11.16 -8.05 -0.05
C TYR A 30 12.06 -6.99 -0.69
N ASN A 31 12.12 -5.96 -0.84
CA ASN A 31 12.89 -4.91 -1.52
C ASN A 31 12.14 -4.33 -2.73
N THR A 32 10.84 -4.67 -2.87
CA THR A 32 10.04 -4.19 -3.98
C THR A 32 8.93 -3.29 -3.44
N ASP A 33 8.83 -2.08 -3.97
CA ASP A 33 7.74 -1.17 -3.61
C ASP A 33 6.45 -1.68 -4.24
N VAL A 34 5.45 -1.95 -3.40
CA VAL A 34 4.18 -2.58 -3.81
C VAL A 34 3.06 -1.56 -3.88
N ILE A 35 2.91 -0.75 -2.84
CA ILE A 35 1.86 0.27 -2.75
C ILE A 35 2.51 1.61 -2.42
N TYR A 36 2.07 2.63 -3.12
CA TYR A 36 2.51 4.00 -2.92
C TYR A 36 1.28 4.88 -2.68
N ILE A 37 1.29 5.66 -1.60
CA ILE A 37 0.24 6.63 -1.31
C ILE A 37 0.89 8.00 -1.25
N ASP A 38 0.50 8.90 -2.15
CA ASP A 38 1.11 10.22 -2.18
C ASP A 38 0.58 11.12 -1.04
N LYS A 39 1.13 12.31 -0.92
CA LYS A 39 0.76 13.25 0.13
C LYS A 39 -0.72 13.66 0.11
N ASP A 40 -1.37 13.56 -1.03
CA ASP A 40 -2.78 13.92 -1.21
C ASP A 40 -3.72 12.74 -1.01
N GLY A 41 -3.17 11.56 -0.74
CA GLY A 41 -3.95 10.36 -0.45
C GLY A 41 -4.24 9.48 -1.65
N TRP A 42 -3.59 9.72 -2.81
CA TRP A 42 -3.76 8.87 -3.98
C TRP A 42 -2.92 7.61 -3.87
N LEU A 43 -3.60 6.47 -3.85
CA LEU A 43 -2.98 5.16 -3.71
C LEU A 43 -2.75 4.54 -5.08
N TYR A 44 -1.52 4.09 -5.31
CA TYR A 44 -1.10 3.38 -6.53
C TYR A 44 -0.56 2.01 -6.17
N VAL A 45 -0.94 0.98 -6.94
CA VAL A 45 -0.46 -0.40 -6.76
C VAL A 45 0.47 -0.75 -7.90
N SER A 46 1.74 -1.02 -7.61
CA SER A 46 2.72 -1.36 -8.64
C SER A 46 2.73 -2.83 -9.02
N GLY A 47 2.26 -3.71 -8.13
CA GLY A 47 2.18 -5.14 -8.42
C GLY A 47 1.65 -5.93 -7.24
N LEU A 48 1.23 -7.15 -7.49
CA LEU A 48 0.69 -8.05 -6.47
C LEU A 48 1.66 -9.18 -6.10
N TYR A 49 2.59 -9.47 -6.95
CA TYR A 49 3.75 -10.38 -6.80
C TYR A 49 3.38 -11.78 -6.28
N SER A 50 3.74 -12.16 -5.05
CA SER A 50 3.61 -13.50 -4.51
C SER A 50 2.46 -13.63 -3.52
N ALA A 51 2.15 -14.87 -3.12
CA ALA A 51 1.16 -15.14 -2.08
C ALA A 51 1.55 -14.50 -0.74
N THR A 52 2.84 -14.46 -0.42
CA THR A 52 3.34 -13.80 0.80
C THR A 52 3.08 -12.29 0.72
N THR A 53 3.39 -11.67 -0.42
CA THR A 53 3.11 -10.24 -0.64
C THR A 53 1.62 -9.94 -0.47
N ARG A 54 0.75 -10.81 -0.97
CA ARG A 54 -0.70 -10.67 -0.85
C ARG A 54 -1.15 -10.63 0.61
N LYS A 55 -0.61 -11.51 1.46
CA LYS A 55 -0.90 -11.50 2.90
C LYS A 55 -0.38 -10.23 3.56
N GLN A 56 0.82 -9.80 3.19
CA GLN A 56 1.43 -8.58 3.70
C GLN A 56 0.59 -7.34 3.33
N ILE A 57 0.05 -7.29 2.12
CA ILE A 57 -0.88 -6.22 1.70
C ILE A 57 -2.09 -6.18 2.64
N GLY A 58 -2.66 -7.34 2.97
CA GLY A 58 -3.78 -7.41 3.90
C GLY A 58 -3.46 -6.79 5.26
N TYR A 59 -2.31 -7.09 5.83
CA TYR A 59 -1.87 -6.49 7.10
C TYR A 59 -1.65 -4.99 6.98
N PHE A 60 -1.01 -4.55 5.90
CA PHE A 60 -0.80 -3.13 5.63
C PHE A 60 -2.11 -2.36 5.57
N LEU A 61 -3.11 -2.89 4.84
CA LEU A 61 -4.40 -2.23 4.71
C LEU A 61 -5.12 -2.11 6.05
N LYS A 62 -5.09 -3.15 6.87
CA LYS A 62 -5.71 -3.10 8.20
C LYS A 62 -5.13 -1.98 9.05
N GLU A 63 -3.85 -1.72 8.93
CA GLU A 63 -3.15 -0.74 9.77
C GLU A 63 -3.24 0.67 9.21
N TYR A 64 -3.15 0.84 7.90
CA TYR A 64 -3.02 2.16 7.27
C TYR A 64 -4.23 2.58 6.45
N VAL A 65 -4.96 1.65 5.84
CA VAL A 65 -6.10 1.94 4.95
C VAL A 65 -7.22 0.93 5.21
N PRO A 66 -7.85 0.96 6.40
CA PRO A 66 -8.83 -0.07 6.76
C PRO A 66 -10.09 -0.07 5.90
N ALA A 67 -10.34 1.00 5.15
CA ALA A 67 -11.49 1.08 4.25
C ALA A 67 -11.36 0.20 3.01
N LEU A 68 -10.15 -0.23 2.66
CA LEU A 68 -9.88 -1.08 1.50
C LEU A 68 -9.49 -2.48 1.91
N ASN A 69 -9.81 -3.47 1.06
CA ASN A 69 -9.37 -4.85 1.24
C ASN A 69 -8.51 -5.28 0.05
N TYR A 70 -8.00 -6.50 0.10
CA TYR A 70 -7.12 -7.01 -0.95
C TYR A 70 -7.80 -7.01 -2.33
N TYR A 71 -9.09 -7.30 -2.39
CA TYR A 71 -9.82 -7.35 -3.67
C TYR A 71 -9.91 -5.98 -4.31
N ASP A 72 -10.04 -4.92 -3.50
CA ASP A 72 -9.99 -3.55 -4.00
C ASP A 72 -8.61 -3.24 -4.61
N ILE A 73 -7.55 -3.65 -3.94
CA ILE A 73 -6.18 -3.47 -4.43
C ILE A 73 -5.96 -4.22 -5.74
N LYS A 74 -6.47 -5.45 -5.84
CA LYS A 74 -6.38 -6.26 -7.05
C LYS A 74 -7.09 -5.57 -8.22
N MET A 75 -8.28 -5.02 -7.97
CA MET A 75 -9.03 -4.30 -9.00
C MET A 75 -8.27 -3.06 -9.47
N LEU A 76 -7.73 -2.28 -8.54
CA LEU A 76 -6.96 -1.08 -8.88
C LEU A 76 -5.73 -1.43 -9.72
N TYR A 77 -5.05 -2.52 -9.37
CA TYR A 77 -3.90 -2.98 -10.13
C TYR A 77 -4.30 -3.44 -11.54
N CYS A 78 -5.31 -4.31 -11.63
CA CYS A 78 -5.72 -4.90 -12.91
C CYS A 78 -6.25 -3.85 -13.89
N LYS A 79 -6.92 -2.81 -13.39
CA LYS A 79 -7.49 -1.73 -14.21
C LYS A 79 -6.59 -0.52 -14.33
N ASN A 80 -5.41 -0.56 -13.68
CA ASN A 80 -4.44 0.55 -13.67
C ASN A 80 -5.08 1.86 -13.20
N LEU A 81 -5.68 1.81 -12.01
CA LEU A 81 -6.38 2.95 -11.43
C LEU A 81 -5.70 3.45 -10.16
N LEU A 82 -5.88 4.73 -9.87
CA LEU A 82 -5.55 5.34 -8.59
C LEU A 82 -6.82 5.48 -7.76
N CYS A 83 -6.70 5.34 -6.44
CA CYS A 83 -7.81 5.57 -5.53
C CYS A 83 -7.39 6.55 -4.44
N ASN A 84 -8.22 7.56 -4.18
CA ASN A 84 -7.96 8.48 -3.08
C ASN A 84 -8.49 7.88 -1.78
N ILE A 85 -7.60 7.66 -0.81
CA ILE A 85 -7.96 7.01 0.46
C ILE A 85 -8.80 7.90 1.37
N HIS A 86 -8.87 9.20 1.10
CA HIS A 86 -9.66 10.15 1.91
C HIS A 86 -11.05 10.37 1.34
N THR A 87 -11.19 10.42 0.03
CA THR A 87 -12.45 10.77 -0.66
C THR A 87 -13.14 9.57 -1.30
N GLY A 88 -12.42 8.50 -1.56
CA GLY A 88 -12.92 7.34 -2.30
C GLY A 88 -12.95 7.52 -3.81
N GLU A 89 -12.49 8.66 -4.33
CA GLU A 89 -12.44 8.88 -5.77
C GLU A 89 -11.48 7.91 -6.45
N VAL A 90 -11.81 7.54 -7.69
CA VAL A 90 -10.98 6.66 -8.53
C VAL A 90 -10.72 7.37 -9.85
N LYS A 91 -9.48 7.31 -10.32
CA LYS A 91 -9.10 7.87 -11.62
C LYS A 91 -8.04 7.00 -12.28
N ASN A 92 -7.81 7.19 -13.57
CA ASN A 92 -6.76 6.48 -14.30
C ASN A 92 -5.38 6.87 -13.78
N ALA A 93 -4.53 5.88 -13.69
CA ALA A 93 -3.14 6.09 -13.27
C ALA A 93 -2.35 6.82 -14.36
#